data_173f4241383862f3b164e07789a36462
#
_entry.id   173f4241383862f3b164e07789a36462
#
_cell.length_a   1.000
_cell.length_b   1.000
_cell.length_c   1.000
_cell.angle_alpha   90.00
_cell.angle_beta   90.00
_cell.angle_gamma   90.00
#
_symmetry.space_group_name_H-M   'P 1'
#
loop_
_entity.id
_entity.type
_entity.pdbx_description
1 polymer ?
#
loop_
_entity_poly.entity_id
_entity_poly.type
_entity_poly.pdbx_seq_one_letter_code
_entity_poly.pdbx_strand_id
1 'polypeptide(L)'
;VARGRAAQLLSRRREVESRLQEIEDELTALRRTREGAADDDEHDPDGVPLSEQWSRLEGLRRARAGVLAGVDQAEARLERGEDGRCRRCGGAISPARLAARPEATTCIDCAF
;
A
#
# COMPACT_ATOMS: atom_id res chain seq x y z
N VAL A 1 -9.64 -23.24 -4.80
CA VAL A 1 -9.46 -22.38 -3.64
C VAL A 1 -8.09 -21.69 -3.67
N ALA A 2 -7.00 -22.44 -3.76
CA ALA A 2 -5.65 -21.87 -3.84
C ALA A 2 -5.45 -21.02 -5.10
N ARG A 3 -6.00 -21.43 -6.25
CA ARG A 3 -5.93 -20.68 -7.50
C ARG A 3 -6.67 -19.36 -7.42
N GLY A 4 -7.87 -19.38 -6.83
CA GLY A 4 -8.65 -18.16 -6.64
C GLY A 4 -7.94 -17.20 -5.71
N ARG A 5 -7.33 -17.70 -4.67
CA ARG A 5 -6.57 -16.91 -3.71
C ARG A 5 -5.32 -16.31 -4.32
N ALA A 6 -4.56 -17.11 -5.10
CA ALA A 6 -3.38 -16.63 -5.82
C ALA A 6 -3.74 -15.51 -6.81
N ALA A 7 -4.83 -15.68 -7.55
CA ALA A 7 -5.32 -14.67 -8.48
C ALA A 7 -5.74 -13.39 -7.75
N GLN A 8 -6.40 -13.52 -6.62
CA GLN A 8 -6.82 -12.39 -5.78
C GLN A 8 -5.60 -11.59 -5.31
N LEU A 9 -4.57 -12.26 -4.82
CA LEU A 9 -3.34 -11.62 -4.36
C LEU A 9 -2.58 -10.96 -5.50
N LEU A 10 -2.52 -11.60 -6.66
CA LEU A 10 -1.89 -11.01 -7.84
C LEU A 10 -2.61 -9.75 -8.30
N SER A 11 -3.93 -9.77 -8.31
CA SER A 11 -4.76 -8.61 -8.64
C SER A 11 -4.51 -7.46 -7.65
N ARG A 12 -4.46 -7.78 -6.36
CA ARG A 12 -4.16 -6.80 -5.31
C ARG A 12 -2.78 -6.20 -5.49
N ARG A 13 -1.79 -7.04 -5.80
CA ARG A 13 -0.41 -6.59 -6.07
C ARG A 13 -0.39 -5.56 -7.20
N ARG A 14 -1.00 -5.88 -8.32
CA ARG A 14 -1.03 -5.01 -9.50
C ARG A 14 -1.70 -3.67 -9.20
N GLU A 15 -2.80 -3.70 -8.46
CA GLU A 15 -3.52 -2.49 -8.05
C GLU A 15 -2.63 -1.59 -7.19
N VAL A 16 -1.96 -2.18 -6.18
CA VAL A 16 -1.10 -1.43 -5.25
C VAL A 16 0.15 -0.93 -5.96
N GLU A 17 0.78 -1.74 -6.81
CA GLU A 17 1.96 -1.32 -7.57
C GLU A 17 1.65 -0.16 -8.51
N SER A 18 0.51 -0.22 -9.20
CA SER A 18 0.06 0.85 -10.09
C SER A 18 -0.15 2.16 -9.31
N ARG A 19 -0.79 2.06 -8.17
CA ARG A 19 -1.04 3.21 -7.30
C ARG A 19 0.25 3.79 -6.74
N LEU A 20 1.17 2.92 -6.34
CA LEU A 20 2.48 3.32 -5.83
C LEU A 20 3.28 4.05 -6.91
N GLN A 21 3.24 3.55 -8.15
CA GLN A 21 3.91 4.20 -9.27
C GLN A 21 3.36 5.61 -9.52
N GLU A 22 2.03 5.78 -9.46
CA GLU A 22 1.41 7.10 -9.60
C GLU A 22 1.92 8.07 -8.53
N ILE A 23 2.02 7.60 -7.29
CA ILE A 23 2.51 8.42 -6.17
C ILE A 23 3.98 8.78 -6.38
N GLU A 24 4.80 7.84 -6.82
CA GLU A 24 6.21 8.08 -7.10
C GLU A 24 6.40 9.09 -8.23
N ASP A 25 5.56 9.03 -9.25
CA ASP A 25 5.57 9.99 -10.36
C ASP A 25 5.19 11.40 -9.86
N GLU A 26 4.21 11.49 -8.98
CA GLU A 26 3.82 12.77 -8.37
C GLU A 26 4.94 13.33 -7.49
N LEU A 27 5.62 12.48 -6.72
CA LEU A 27 6.77 12.89 -5.92
C LEU A 27 7.91 13.39 -6.80
N THR A 28 8.18 12.73 -7.91
CA THR A 28 9.19 13.13 -8.88
C THR A 28 8.85 14.52 -9.47
N ALA A 29 7.59 14.70 -9.87
CA ALA A 29 7.12 15.97 -10.41
C ALA A 29 7.25 17.09 -9.37
N LEU A 30 6.89 16.79 -8.12
CA LEU A 30 6.99 17.75 -7.03
C LEU A 30 8.44 18.14 -6.73
N ARG A 31 9.36 17.18 -6.81
CA ARG A 31 10.79 17.42 -6.65
C ARG A 31 11.30 18.39 -7.71
N ARG A 32 10.91 18.16 -8.98
CA ARG A 32 11.27 19.06 -10.09
C ARG A 32 10.74 20.46 -9.89
N THR A 33 9.49 20.59 -9.45
CA THR A 33 8.87 21.88 -9.13
C THR A 33 9.67 22.58 -8.03
N ARG A 34 10.05 21.84 -7.00
CA ARG A 34 10.82 22.37 -5.87
C ARG A 34 12.22 22.83 -6.29
N GLU A 35 12.88 22.10 -7.17
CA GLU A 35 14.18 22.46 -7.72
C GLU A 35 14.08 23.75 -8.55
N GLY A 36 13.03 23.88 -9.38
CA GLY A 36 12.77 25.09 -10.14
C GLY A 36 12.41 26.27 -9.27
N ALA A 37 11.67 26.05 -8.18
CA ALA A 37 11.26 27.10 -7.24
C ALA A 37 12.40 27.60 -6.35
N ALA A 38 13.51 26.87 -6.26
CA ALA A 38 14.68 27.32 -5.49
C ALA A 38 15.30 28.56 -6.07
N ASP A 39 15.10 28.86 -7.37
CA ASP A 39 15.60 30.02 -8.06
C ASP A 39 14.62 31.21 -7.98
N ASP A 40 13.37 30.95 -7.69
CA ASP A 40 12.32 31.96 -7.56
C ASP A 40 11.72 31.87 -6.16
N ASP A 41 11.83 32.94 -5.41
CA ASP A 41 11.31 33.06 -4.06
C ASP A 41 9.77 33.23 -4.10
N GLU A 42 9.08 32.35 -4.80
CA GLU A 42 7.65 32.48 -4.99
C GLU A 42 6.82 31.58 -4.09
N HIS A 43 5.89 32.21 -3.43
CA HIS A 43 4.77 31.54 -2.80
C HIS A 43 3.79 31.12 -3.89
N ASP A 44 3.36 29.86 -3.85
CA ASP A 44 2.20 29.46 -4.62
C ASP A 44 0.97 30.09 -3.97
N PRO A 45 0.35 31.13 -4.59
CA PRO A 45 -0.77 31.84 -3.97
C PRO A 45 -2.03 31.01 -3.84
N ASP A 46 -2.12 29.88 -4.56
CA ASP A 46 -3.31 29.03 -4.60
C ASP A 46 -3.10 27.68 -3.91
N GLY A 47 -1.91 27.47 -3.35
CA GLY A 47 -1.50 26.13 -3.01
C GLY A 47 -1.19 25.83 -1.57
N VAL A 48 -1.37 24.56 -1.28
CA VAL A 48 -0.78 23.90 -0.13
C VAL A 48 0.74 23.99 -0.30
N PRO A 49 1.50 24.37 0.73
CA PRO A 49 2.96 24.42 0.65
C PRO A 49 3.54 23.12 0.11
N LEU A 50 4.61 23.22 -0.68
CA LEU A 50 5.27 22.04 -1.27
C LEU A 50 5.67 21.02 -0.22
N SER A 51 6.11 21.46 0.96
CA SER A 51 6.47 20.59 2.07
C SER A 51 5.30 19.75 2.57
N GLU A 52 4.09 20.34 2.62
CA GLU A 52 2.88 19.60 3.02
C GLU A 52 2.46 18.61 1.95
N GLN A 53 2.54 18.98 0.68
CA GLN A 53 2.27 18.10 -0.44
C GLN A 53 3.22 16.90 -0.44
N TRP A 54 4.50 17.18 -0.22
CA TRP A 54 5.53 16.14 -0.10
C TRP A 54 5.21 15.16 1.04
N SER A 55 4.93 15.70 2.24
CA SER A 55 4.62 14.89 3.41
C SER A 55 3.39 13.99 3.20
N ARG A 56 2.35 14.54 2.56
CA ARG A 56 1.15 13.79 2.25
C ARG A 56 1.45 12.64 1.28
N LEU A 57 2.19 12.92 0.22
CA LEU A 57 2.55 11.90 -0.78
C LEU A 57 3.47 10.83 -0.18
N GLU A 58 4.43 11.24 0.65
CA GLU A 58 5.30 10.29 1.37
C GLU A 58 4.51 9.37 2.29
N GLY A 59 3.52 9.92 2.99
CA GLY A 59 2.63 9.12 3.84
C GLY A 59 1.85 8.09 3.03
N LEU A 60 1.32 8.50 1.88
CA LEU A 60 0.60 7.60 0.97
C LEU A 60 1.54 6.52 0.40
N ARG A 61 2.75 6.91 0.02
CA ARG A 61 3.75 5.98 -0.49
C ARG A 61 4.07 4.89 0.54
N ARG A 62 4.31 5.29 1.78
CA ARG A 62 4.58 4.35 2.89
C ARG A 62 3.42 3.42 3.15
N ALA A 63 2.19 3.95 3.13
CA ALA A 63 0.99 3.14 3.32
C ALA A 63 0.85 2.08 2.23
N ARG A 64 1.06 2.46 0.97
CA ARG A 64 0.98 1.53 -0.17
C ARG A 64 2.11 0.51 -0.15
N ALA A 65 3.33 0.93 0.19
CA ALA A 65 4.46 0.02 0.35
C ALA A 65 4.20 -1.02 1.45
N GLY A 66 3.54 -0.60 2.54
CA GLY A 66 3.14 -1.50 3.62
C GLY A 66 2.13 -2.56 3.15
N VAL A 67 1.16 -2.15 2.33
CA VAL A 67 0.19 -3.10 1.73
C VAL A 67 0.93 -4.09 0.82
N LEU A 68 1.86 -3.61 0.02
CA LEU A 68 2.64 -4.48 -0.87
C LEU A 68 3.47 -5.51 -0.09
N ALA A 69 4.09 -5.10 1.01
CA ALA A 69 4.80 -6.02 1.90
C ALA A 69 3.84 -7.06 2.50
N GLY A 70 2.61 -6.64 2.82
CA GLY A 70 1.57 -7.55 3.29
C GLY A 70 1.17 -8.57 2.22
N VAL A 71 1.09 -8.16 0.96
CA VAL A 71 0.83 -9.06 -0.16
C VAL A 71 1.95 -10.10 -0.27
N ASP A 72 3.21 -9.69 -0.16
CA ASP A 72 4.35 -10.61 -0.18
C ASP A 72 4.24 -11.67 0.93
N GLN A 73 3.88 -11.25 2.12
CA GLN A 73 3.69 -12.17 3.25
C GLN A 73 2.53 -13.12 3.01
N ALA A 74 1.41 -12.63 2.49
CA ALA A 74 0.23 -13.44 2.21
C ALA A 74 0.55 -14.48 1.12
N GLU A 75 1.29 -14.12 0.09
CA GLU A 75 1.72 -15.05 -0.95
C GLU A 75 2.63 -16.14 -0.39
N ALA A 76 3.59 -15.77 0.46
CA ALA A 76 4.49 -16.72 1.11
C ALA A 76 3.69 -17.71 2.00
N ARG A 77 2.70 -17.22 2.72
CA ARG A 77 1.83 -18.06 3.55
C ARG A 77 0.99 -19.02 2.70
N LEU A 78 0.49 -18.53 1.55
CA LEU A 78 -0.25 -19.35 0.62
C LEU A 78 0.61 -20.52 0.12
N GLU A 79 1.85 -20.26 -0.23
CA GLU A 79 2.81 -21.31 -0.66
C GLU A 79 3.05 -22.35 0.43
N ARG A 80 3.02 -21.93 1.71
CA ARG A 80 3.20 -22.86 2.84
C ARG A 80 1.92 -23.56 3.27
N GLY A 81 0.79 -23.27 2.62
CA GLY A 81 -0.50 -23.85 3.01
C GLY A 81 -1.08 -23.24 4.28
N GLU A 82 -0.64 -22.07 4.67
CA GLU A 82 -1.09 -21.37 5.88
C GLU A 82 -2.09 -20.25 5.60
N ASP A 83 -2.50 -20.10 4.36
CA ASP A 83 -3.44 -19.05 3.96
C ASP A 83 -4.80 -19.20 4.65
N GLY A 84 -5.39 -18.04 4.98
CA GLY A 84 -6.69 -18.00 5.64
C GLY A 84 -6.65 -18.21 7.14
N ARG A 85 -5.47 -18.42 7.71
CA ARG A 85 -5.28 -18.55 9.15
C ARG A 85 -4.54 -17.36 9.73
N CYS A 86 -5.01 -16.88 10.88
CA CYS A 86 -4.35 -15.79 11.58
C CYS A 86 -2.96 -16.23 12.07
N ARG A 87 -1.95 -15.45 11.73
CA ARG A 87 -0.55 -15.73 12.15
C ARG A 87 -0.33 -15.59 13.66
N ARG A 88 -1.26 -14.95 14.37
CA ARG A 88 -1.14 -14.71 15.83
C ARG A 88 -1.89 -15.75 16.65
N CYS A 89 -3.16 -16.01 16.33
CA CYS A 89 -3.99 -16.89 17.12
C CYS A 89 -4.27 -18.25 16.45
N GLY A 90 -3.92 -18.40 15.17
CA GLY A 90 -4.18 -19.64 14.43
C GLY A 90 -5.63 -19.84 14.01
N GLY A 91 -6.52 -18.94 14.40
CA GLY A 91 -7.92 -19.00 14.02
C GLY A 91 -8.15 -18.59 12.57
N ALA A 92 -9.33 -18.86 12.05
CA ALA A 92 -9.67 -18.52 10.68
C ALA A 92 -9.80 -17.00 10.51
N ILE A 93 -9.33 -16.50 9.38
CA ILE A 93 -9.60 -15.12 8.94
C ILE A 93 -10.91 -15.17 8.16
N SER A 94 -11.88 -14.32 8.49
CA SER A 94 -13.18 -14.34 7.83
C SER A 94 -13.07 -14.06 6.34
N PRO A 95 -13.92 -14.71 5.51
CA PRO A 95 -13.95 -14.40 4.08
C PRO A 95 -14.23 -12.93 3.77
N ALA A 96 -15.07 -12.28 4.59
CA ALA A 96 -15.38 -10.85 4.44
C ALA A 96 -14.13 -9.98 4.62
N ARG A 97 -13.30 -10.33 5.61
CA ARG A 97 -12.04 -9.61 5.84
C ARG A 97 -11.07 -9.81 4.69
N LEU A 98 -10.94 -11.03 4.17
CA LEU A 98 -10.07 -11.33 3.02
C LEU A 98 -10.57 -10.68 1.73
N ALA A 99 -11.89 -10.50 1.59
CA ALA A 99 -12.44 -9.76 0.45
C ALA A 99 -12.09 -8.28 0.53
N ALA A 100 -12.17 -7.68 1.72
CA ALA A 100 -11.86 -6.27 1.94
C ALA A 100 -10.35 -6.01 1.97
N ARG A 101 -9.58 -6.94 2.53
CA ARG A 101 -8.12 -6.85 2.66
C ARG A 101 -7.49 -8.18 2.25
N PRO A 102 -7.26 -8.38 0.95
CA PRO A 102 -6.69 -9.63 0.46
C PRO A 102 -5.34 -9.99 1.07
N GLU A 103 -4.57 -8.98 1.47
CA GLU A 103 -3.25 -9.16 2.07
C GLU A 103 -3.29 -9.49 3.57
N ALA A 104 -4.45 -9.58 4.19
CA ALA A 104 -4.57 -9.81 5.63
C ALA A 104 -3.94 -11.15 6.06
N THR A 105 -3.12 -11.11 7.10
CA THR A 105 -2.51 -12.29 7.71
C THR A 105 -2.94 -12.46 9.17
N THR A 106 -3.77 -11.56 9.68
CA THR A 106 -4.34 -11.61 11.03
C THR A 106 -5.85 -11.50 10.97
N CYS A 107 -6.53 -12.13 11.91
CA CYS A 107 -7.99 -11.95 12.06
C CYS A 107 -8.29 -10.56 12.63
N ILE A 108 -9.56 -10.17 12.60
CA ILE A 108 -9.98 -8.85 13.07
C ILE A 108 -9.61 -8.61 14.54
N ASP A 109 -9.67 -9.65 15.37
CA ASP A 109 -9.35 -9.56 16.79
C ASP A 109 -7.86 -9.37 17.06
N CYS A 110 -7.01 -9.85 16.16
CA CYS A 110 -5.56 -9.75 16.29
C CYS A 110 -4.95 -8.60 15.46
N ALA A 111 -5.76 -7.84 14.75
CA ALA A 111 -5.30 -6.78 13.85
C ALA A 111 -4.68 -5.57 14.57
N PHE A 112 -4.83 -5.49 15.88
CA PHE A 112 -4.36 -4.36 16.69
C PHE A 112 -3.16 -4.71 17.54
#